data_cc4dc1f49feb22bfb38500b3e0c5ba71
#
_entry.id   cc4dc1f49feb22bfb38500b3e0c5ba71
#
_cell.length_a   1.000
_cell.length_b   1.000
_cell.length_c   1.000
_cell.angle_alpha   90.00
_cell.angle_beta   90.00
_cell.angle_gamma   90.00
#
_symmetry.space_group_name_H-M   'P 1'
#
loop_
_entity.id
_entity.type
_entity.pdbx_description
1 polymer ?
#
loop_
_entity_poly.entity_id
_entity_poly.type
_entity_poly.pdbx_seq_one_letter_code
_entity_poly.pdbx_strand_id
1 'polypeptide(L)'
;GNLVELEVVQEAYARLSPRQIIAYAPIQGYEKFLDSCIDQCFGESRPDGYINACATPGGTGALHHAIHNYSADGDEVLITDWHWGAYDSLIDYPDRRVVSFRFLTEDGHFNVDAFREKVEDILTRQRNIVIILNGIANNPTGYCMSVEEWQAAVDVLKNAVEGKDKNAVLVPDVAYLDYSGEKQECRRFFKVFGGLPKNILTIVAYTLS
;
A
#
# COMPACT_ATOMS: atom_id res chain seq x y z
N GLY A 1 21.17 -18.01 -3.71
CA GLY A 1 21.64 -16.84 -2.96
C GLY A 1 21.99 -17.23 -1.52
N ASN A 2 22.92 -16.54 -0.91
CA ASN A 2 23.23 -16.79 0.50
C ASN A 2 22.15 -16.16 1.37
N LEU A 3 21.75 -16.85 2.44
CA LEU A 3 20.90 -16.28 3.47
C LEU A 3 21.67 -15.15 4.15
N VAL A 4 21.02 -14.01 4.33
CA VAL A 4 21.54 -12.90 5.14
C VAL A 4 20.94 -13.01 6.52
N GLU A 5 21.79 -13.22 7.52
CA GLU A 5 21.41 -13.26 8.92
C GLU A 5 21.81 -11.95 9.57
N LEU A 6 20.83 -11.26 10.15
CA LEU A 6 21.09 -10.01 10.86
C LEU A 6 21.39 -10.33 12.34
N GLU A 7 22.62 -10.11 12.77
CA GLU A 7 23.09 -10.37 14.14
C GLU A 7 22.21 -9.67 15.18
N VAL A 8 21.81 -8.43 14.93
CA VAL A 8 20.93 -7.66 15.81
C VAL A 8 19.58 -8.34 16.05
N VAL A 9 19.04 -9.03 15.02
CA VAL A 9 17.78 -9.77 15.13
C VAL A 9 17.98 -11.04 15.95
N GLN A 10 19.07 -11.76 15.73
CA GLN A 10 19.42 -12.96 16.51
C GLN A 10 19.63 -12.61 18.00
N GLU A 11 20.35 -11.54 18.30
CA GLU A 11 20.54 -11.07 19.66
C GLU A 11 19.20 -10.66 20.31
N ALA A 12 18.33 -9.95 19.59
CA ALA A 12 17.03 -9.57 20.10
C ALA A 12 16.17 -10.81 20.41
N TYR A 13 16.19 -11.79 19.53
CA TYR A 13 15.46 -13.04 19.72
C TYR A 13 16.00 -13.84 20.93
N ALA A 14 17.31 -13.90 21.10
CA ALA A 14 17.95 -14.60 22.21
C ALA A 14 17.64 -13.98 23.60
N ARG A 15 17.23 -12.71 23.64
CA ARG A 15 16.80 -12.01 24.87
C ARG A 15 15.37 -12.32 25.27
N LEU A 16 14.57 -12.93 24.40
CA LEU A 16 13.19 -13.26 24.71
C LEU A 16 13.11 -14.46 25.65
N SER A 17 12.30 -14.33 26.69
CA SER A 17 12.00 -15.47 27.58
C SER A 17 11.08 -16.47 26.86
N PRO A 18 11.10 -17.76 27.21
CA PRO A 18 10.16 -18.73 26.67
C PRO A 18 8.69 -18.30 26.80
N ARG A 19 8.34 -17.64 27.90
CA ARG A 19 6.98 -17.11 28.12
C ARG A 19 6.60 -16.03 27.11
N GLN A 20 7.52 -15.16 26.72
CA GLN A 20 7.26 -14.14 25.70
C GLN A 20 7.09 -14.76 24.30
N ILE A 21 7.87 -15.80 24.00
CA ILE A 21 7.81 -16.49 22.69
C ILE A 21 6.48 -17.24 22.50
N ILE A 22 5.99 -17.91 23.56
CA ILE A 22 4.76 -18.74 23.48
C ILE A 22 3.49 -17.98 23.86
N ALA A 23 3.60 -16.73 24.33
CA ALA A 23 2.44 -15.94 24.73
C ALA A 23 1.49 -15.69 23.54
N TYR A 24 0.20 -15.71 23.84
CA TYR A 24 -0.80 -15.32 22.84
C TYR A 24 -0.61 -13.83 22.49
N ALA A 25 -0.38 -13.57 21.22
CA ALA A 25 -0.21 -12.19 20.73
C ALA A 25 -1.57 -11.48 20.63
N PRO A 26 -1.64 -10.17 20.87
CA PRO A 26 -2.83 -9.38 20.56
C PRO A 26 -3.19 -9.50 19.07
N ILE A 27 -4.49 -9.52 18.76
CA ILE A 27 -4.99 -9.71 17.37
C ILE A 27 -4.40 -8.68 16.40
N GLN A 28 -4.25 -7.44 16.85
CA GLN A 28 -3.69 -6.36 16.03
C GLN A 28 -2.15 -6.40 15.97
N GLY A 29 -1.51 -7.09 16.86
CA GLY A 29 -0.07 -7.06 17.08
C GLY A 29 0.30 -6.36 18.40
N TYR A 30 1.57 -6.42 18.79
CA TYR A 30 2.06 -5.71 19.97
C TYR A 30 2.17 -4.21 19.71
N GLU A 31 1.61 -3.39 20.61
CA GLU A 31 1.56 -1.93 20.50
C GLU A 31 2.94 -1.33 20.16
N LYS A 32 3.98 -1.69 20.92
CA LYS A 32 5.36 -1.21 20.67
C LYS A 32 5.89 -1.57 19.26
N PHE A 33 5.50 -2.72 18.73
CA PHE A 33 5.86 -3.12 17.38
C PHE A 33 5.13 -2.26 16.35
N LEU A 34 3.82 -2.05 16.54
CA LEU A 34 3.00 -1.24 15.65
C LEU A 34 3.47 0.22 15.62
N ASP A 35 3.76 0.81 16.78
CA ASP A 35 4.30 2.16 16.90
C ASP A 35 5.65 2.28 16.19
N SER A 36 6.55 1.32 16.42
CA SER A 36 7.85 1.29 15.74
C SER A 36 7.71 1.16 14.22
N CYS A 37 6.74 0.38 13.72
CA CYS A 37 6.45 0.26 12.30
C CYS A 37 5.92 1.58 11.71
N ILE A 38 5.03 2.27 12.43
CA ILE A 38 4.52 3.58 12.04
C ILE A 38 5.66 4.59 11.93
N ASP A 39 6.50 4.67 12.97
CA ASP A 39 7.63 5.60 13.02
C ASP A 39 8.66 5.29 11.94
N GLN A 40 8.98 4.02 11.73
CA GLN A 40 9.93 3.61 10.68
C GLN A 40 9.38 3.86 9.28
N CYS A 41 8.10 3.54 9.04
CA CYS A 41 7.46 3.72 7.74
C CYS A 41 7.38 5.19 7.35
N PHE A 42 6.86 6.04 8.22
CA PHE A 42 6.60 7.44 7.87
C PHE A 42 7.77 8.39 8.17
N GLY A 43 8.56 8.12 9.20
CA GLY A 43 9.60 9.05 9.66
C GLY A 43 9.02 10.46 9.92
N GLU A 44 9.70 11.49 9.42
CA GLU A 44 9.25 12.90 9.50
C GLU A 44 8.08 13.23 8.55
N SER A 45 7.76 12.33 7.64
CA SER A 45 6.72 12.50 6.62
C SER A 45 5.36 11.92 7.01
N ARG A 46 5.13 11.70 8.30
CA ARG A 46 3.84 11.23 8.81
C ARG A 46 2.72 12.14 8.31
N PRO A 47 1.67 11.60 7.64
CA PRO A 47 0.54 12.39 7.17
C PRO A 47 -0.30 12.89 8.35
N ASP A 48 -0.98 14.02 8.16
CA ASP A 48 -1.93 14.54 9.14
C ASP A 48 -3.21 13.69 9.13
N GLY A 49 -3.67 13.29 10.31
CA GLY A 49 -4.89 12.52 10.46
C GLY A 49 -4.78 11.37 11.46
N TYR A 50 -5.81 10.54 11.50
CA TYR A 50 -5.82 9.33 12.31
C TYR A 50 -5.03 8.23 11.60
N ILE A 51 -4.04 7.68 12.28
CA ILE A 51 -3.21 6.58 11.79
C ILE A 51 -3.27 5.45 12.80
N ASN A 52 -3.52 4.26 12.31
CA ASN A 52 -3.45 3.02 13.08
C ASN A 52 -2.72 1.96 12.28
N ALA A 53 -2.23 0.92 12.95
CA ALA A 53 -1.54 -0.19 12.31
C ALA A 53 -2.05 -1.54 12.82
N CYS A 54 -1.89 -2.56 12.01
CA CYS A 54 -2.05 -3.94 12.42
C CYS A 54 -0.95 -4.81 11.80
N ALA A 55 -0.50 -5.80 12.55
CA ALA A 55 0.45 -6.79 12.06
C ALA A 55 -0.26 -7.80 11.15
N THR A 56 0.39 -8.16 10.05
CA THR A 56 -0.10 -9.14 9.09
C THR A 56 1.01 -10.13 8.71
N PRO A 57 0.68 -11.29 8.12
CA PRO A 57 1.70 -12.20 7.58
C PRO A 57 2.43 -11.59 6.38
N GLY A 58 3.34 -10.64 6.65
CA GLY A 58 4.09 -9.89 5.64
C GLY A 58 3.22 -8.93 4.82
N GLY A 59 3.82 -8.31 3.80
CA GLY A 59 3.12 -7.43 2.85
C GLY A 59 1.99 -8.15 2.10
N THR A 60 2.18 -9.41 1.77
CA THR A 60 1.14 -10.25 1.15
C THR A 60 -0.13 -10.31 1.98
N GLY A 61 -0.01 -10.50 3.31
CA GLY A 61 -1.15 -10.48 4.22
C GLY A 61 -1.83 -9.11 4.27
N ALA A 62 -1.06 -8.02 4.24
CA ALA A 62 -1.61 -6.66 4.21
C ALA A 62 -2.44 -6.43 2.94
N LEU A 63 -1.91 -6.79 1.77
CA LEU A 63 -2.61 -6.69 0.49
C LEU A 63 -3.88 -7.55 0.46
N HIS A 64 -3.77 -8.81 0.91
CA HIS A 64 -4.93 -9.70 1.00
C HIS A 64 -6.05 -9.09 1.85
N HIS A 65 -5.73 -8.59 3.04
CA HIS A 65 -6.74 -7.96 3.91
C HIS A 65 -7.30 -6.67 3.31
N ALA A 66 -6.49 -5.86 2.64
CA ALA A 66 -6.96 -4.66 1.96
C ALA A 66 -7.97 -5.01 0.85
N ILE A 67 -7.65 -5.99 0.00
CA ILE A 67 -8.54 -6.44 -1.07
C ILE A 67 -9.85 -6.97 -0.48
N HIS A 68 -9.76 -7.94 0.45
CA HIS A 68 -10.94 -8.67 0.94
C HIS A 68 -11.88 -7.84 1.79
N ASN A 69 -11.37 -6.89 2.57
CA ASN A 69 -12.21 -6.10 3.45
C ASN A 69 -12.92 -4.95 2.73
N TYR A 70 -12.39 -4.51 1.58
CA TYR A 70 -12.87 -3.28 0.93
C TYR A 70 -13.40 -3.50 -0.49
N SER A 71 -13.44 -4.74 -0.98
CA SER A 71 -14.11 -5.12 -2.22
C SER A 71 -15.08 -6.28 -1.99
N ALA A 72 -16.12 -6.36 -2.81
CA ALA A 72 -17.07 -7.47 -2.84
C ALA A 72 -16.68 -8.49 -3.91
N ASP A 73 -17.31 -9.67 -3.87
CA ASP A 73 -17.17 -10.69 -4.91
C ASP A 73 -17.62 -10.12 -6.25
N GLY A 74 -16.83 -10.32 -7.28
CA GLY A 74 -17.03 -9.78 -8.62
C GLY A 74 -16.56 -8.34 -8.83
N ASP A 75 -16.12 -7.63 -7.77
CA ASP A 75 -15.54 -6.29 -7.91
C ASP A 75 -14.20 -6.32 -8.65
N GLU A 76 -13.93 -5.24 -9.34
CA GLU A 76 -12.68 -4.97 -10.04
C GLU A 76 -11.70 -4.29 -9.09
N VAL A 77 -10.47 -4.81 -9.02
CA VAL A 77 -9.34 -4.22 -8.29
C VAL A 77 -8.37 -3.65 -9.31
N LEU A 78 -8.03 -2.37 -9.17
CA LEU A 78 -7.17 -1.66 -10.11
C LEU A 78 -5.70 -1.78 -9.72
N ILE A 79 -4.87 -2.20 -10.68
CA ILE A 79 -3.42 -2.27 -10.55
C ILE A 79 -2.74 -1.66 -11.77
N THR A 80 -1.43 -1.55 -11.75
CA THR A 80 -0.63 -1.16 -12.91
C THR A 80 -0.42 -2.34 -13.86
N ASP A 81 -0.20 -2.10 -15.15
CA ASP A 81 0.18 -3.15 -16.13
C ASP A 81 1.55 -3.78 -15.81
N TRP A 82 2.49 -2.98 -15.28
CA TRP A 82 3.75 -3.46 -14.71
C TRP A 82 3.59 -3.64 -13.20
N HIS A 83 3.42 -4.88 -12.76
CA HIS A 83 3.18 -5.22 -11.35
C HIS A 83 3.87 -6.51 -10.92
N TRP A 84 3.93 -6.73 -9.62
CA TRP A 84 4.37 -8.00 -9.05
C TRP A 84 3.33 -9.08 -9.36
N GLY A 85 3.74 -10.16 -10.06
CA GLY A 85 2.83 -11.19 -10.56
C GLY A 85 1.96 -11.89 -9.52
N ALA A 86 2.31 -11.80 -8.22
CA ALA A 86 1.46 -12.35 -7.19
C ALA A 86 0.17 -11.54 -6.95
N TYR A 87 0.08 -10.29 -7.44
CA TYR A 87 -1.18 -9.52 -7.33
C TYR A 87 -2.32 -10.23 -8.04
N ASP A 88 -2.08 -10.84 -9.20
CA ASP A 88 -3.10 -11.58 -9.94
C ASP A 88 -3.75 -12.65 -9.05
N SER A 89 -2.94 -13.48 -8.41
CA SER A 89 -3.44 -14.55 -7.53
C SER A 89 -4.12 -14.02 -6.27
N LEU A 90 -3.64 -12.89 -5.71
CA LEU A 90 -4.23 -12.28 -4.52
C LEU A 90 -5.60 -11.65 -4.80
N ILE A 91 -5.81 -11.16 -6.02
CA ILE A 91 -7.05 -10.53 -6.46
C ILE A 91 -8.05 -11.57 -6.94
N ASP A 92 -7.64 -12.52 -7.77
CA ASP A 92 -8.52 -13.54 -8.34
C ASP A 92 -9.10 -14.50 -7.28
N TYR A 93 -8.44 -14.65 -6.15
CA TYR A 93 -8.92 -15.48 -5.05
C TYR A 93 -9.51 -14.65 -3.92
N PRO A 94 -10.78 -14.85 -3.54
CA PRO A 94 -11.88 -15.49 -4.25
C PRO A 94 -12.74 -14.45 -5.00
N ASP A 95 -12.85 -14.61 -6.30
CA ASP A 95 -13.85 -13.94 -7.14
C ASP A 95 -13.75 -12.41 -7.30
N ARG A 96 -12.56 -11.78 -7.15
CA ARG A 96 -12.32 -10.40 -7.63
C ARG A 96 -11.71 -10.45 -9.02
N ARG A 97 -11.79 -9.35 -9.74
CA ARG A 97 -11.25 -9.25 -11.10
C ARG A 97 -10.10 -8.27 -11.17
N VAL A 98 -8.99 -8.70 -11.75
CA VAL A 98 -7.85 -7.83 -12.04
C VAL A 98 -8.21 -6.89 -13.18
N VAL A 99 -8.05 -5.60 -12.96
CA VAL A 99 -8.09 -4.59 -14.01
C VAL A 99 -6.79 -3.79 -13.95
N SER A 100 -6.14 -3.61 -15.09
CA SER A 100 -4.89 -2.84 -15.14
C SER A 100 -5.03 -1.59 -16.02
N PHE A 101 -4.16 -0.61 -15.74
CA PHE A 101 -3.94 0.55 -16.57
C PHE A 101 -2.47 0.66 -16.95
N ARG A 102 -2.17 1.35 -18.04
CA ARG A 102 -0.80 1.61 -18.46
C ARG A 102 -0.11 2.52 -17.45
N PHE A 103 0.86 1.97 -16.70
CA PHE A 103 1.50 2.66 -15.60
C PHE A 103 2.28 3.90 -16.02
N LEU A 104 3.08 3.76 -17.09
CA LEU A 104 3.98 4.81 -17.54
C LEU A 104 3.58 5.34 -18.93
N THR A 105 3.74 6.64 -19.11
CA THR A 105 3.68 7.30 -20.40
C THR A 105 4.88 6.90 -21.28
N GLU A 106 4.89 7.32 -22.54
CA GLU A 106 6.03 7.10 -23.45
C GLU A 106 7.30 7.80 -22.97
N ASP A 107 7.14 8.91 -22.25
CA ASP A 107 8.25 9.70 -21.67
C ASP A 107 8.72 9.12 -20.32
N GLY A 108 8.11 8.00 -19.86
CA GLY A 108 8.54 7.31 -18.65
C GLY A 108 8.02 7.91 -17.33
N HIS A 109 6.95 8.69 -17.35
CA HIS A 109 6.29 9.27 -16.19
C HIS A 109 5.01 8.53 -15.83
N PHE A 110 4.53 8.70 -14.60
CA PHE A 110 3.23 8.13 -14.18
C PHE A 110 2.10 8.60 -15.10
N ASN A 111 1.34 7.65 -15.65
CA ASN A 111 0.27 7.92 -16.60
C ASN A 111 -1.03 8.26 -15.86
N VAL A 112 -1.12 9.51 -15.40
CA VAL A 112 -2.29 10.00 -14.65
C VAL A 112 -3.59 9.95 -15.46
N ASP A 113 -3.53 10.11 -16.78
CA ASP A 113 -4.72 10.08 -17.63
C ASP A 113 -5.29 8.67 -17.76
N ALA A 114 -4.44 7.66 -18.02
CA ALA A 114 -4.86 6.27 -18.02
C ALA A 114 -5.38 5.82 -16.65
N PHE A 115 -4.76 6.29 -15.56
CA PHE A 115 -5.22 6.04 -14.20
C PHE A 115 -6.62 6.63 -13.98
N ARG A 116 -6.83 7.90 -14.33
CA ARG A 116 -8.13 8.58 -14.23
C ARG A 116 -9.22 7.85 -15.00
N GLU A 117 -8.97 7.54 -16.27
CA GLU A 117 -9.91 6.82 -17.12
C GLU A 117 -10.39 5.53 -16.47
N LYS A 118 -9.45 4.72 -15.94
CA LYS A 118 -9.81 3.44 -15.30
C LYS A 118 -10.53 3.60 -13.98
N VAL A 119 -10.13 4.56 -13.15
CA VAL A 119 -10.84 4.86 -11.89
C VAL A 119 -12.28 5.25 -12.17
N GLU A 120 -12.51 6.18 -13.11
CA GLU A 120 -13.84 6.64 -13.47
C GLU A 120 -14.68 5.51 -14.08
N ASP A 121 -14.12 4.74 -15.00
CA ASP A 121 -14.79 3.61 -15.64
C ASP A 121 -15.23 2.54 -14.61
N ILE A 122 -14.35 2.10 -13.72
CA ILE A 122 -14.67 1.12 -12.67
C ILE A 122 -15.76 1.67 -11.74
N LEU A 123 -15.69 2.92 -11.33
CA LEU A 123 -16.69 3.53 -10.47
C LEU A 123 -18.06 3.74 -11.13
N THR A 124 -18.21 3.53 -12.44
CA THR A 124 -19.55 3.44 -13.08
C THR A 124 -20.27 2.15 -12.71
N ARG A 125 -19.54 1.07 -12.44
CA ARG A 125 -20.07 -0.29 -12.25
C ARG A 125 -20.12 -0.74 -10.79
N GLN A 126 -19.27 -0.18 -9.94
CA GLN A 126 -19.21 -0.55 -8.52
C GLN A 126 -19.14 0.69 -7.62
N ARG A 127 -19.47 0.53 -6.35
CA ARG A 127 -19.49 1.61 -5.36
C ARG A 127 -18.09 1.89 -4.79
N ASN A 128 -17.33 0.86 -4.53
CA ASN A 128 -16.01 0.92 -3.93
C ASN A 128 -14.96 0.55 -4.97
N ILE A 129 -13.82 1.21 -4.94
CA ILE A 129 -12.66 0.81 -5.74
C ILE A 129 -11.47 0.57 -4.81
N VAL A 130 -10.82 -0.57 -4.98
CA VAL A 130 -9.52 -0.87 -4.36
C VAL A 130 -8.44 -0.71 -5.43
N ILE A 131 -7.40 0.04 -5.11
CA ILE A 131 -6.31 0.36 -6.04
C ILE A 131 -5.00 0.04 -5.36
N ILE A 132 -4.18 -0.83 -5.97
CA ILE A 132 -2.83 -1.13 -5.49
C ILE A 132 -1.83 -0.39 -6.37
N LEU A 133 -1.04 0.49 -5.75
CA LEU A 133 0.04 1.21 -6.42
C LEU A 133 1.37 0.88 -5.75
N ASN A 134 2.20 0.08 -6.42
CA ASN A 134 3.60 -0.11 -6.07
C ASN A 134 4.43 1.01 -6.73
N GLY A 135 4.29 2.23 -6.22
CA GLY A 135 4.88 3.44 -6.81
C GLY A 135 6.20 3.86 -6.18
N ILE A 136 6.80 3.05 -5.31
CA ILE A 136 8.12 3.28 -4.74
C ILE A 136 8.99 2.05 -5.02
N ALA A 137 10.02 2.23 -5.84
CA ALA A 137 10.86 1.15 -6.36
C ALA A 137 10.01 -0.01 -6.91
N ASN A 138 9.09 0.33 -7.80
CA ASN A 138 8.11 -0.59 -8.39
C ASN A 138 8.75 -1.91 -8.83
N ASN A 139 8.16 -3.02 -8.44
CA ASN A 139 8.52 -4.33 -8.97
C ASN A 139 7.62 -4.66 -10.18
N PRO A 140 8.15 -4.72 -11.43
CA PRO A 140 9.57 -4.98 -11.75
C PRO A 140 10.37 -3.78 -12.29
N THR A 141 9.79 -2.58 -12.44
CA THR A 141 10.43 -1.50 -13.22
C THR A 141 11.47 -0.70 -12.46
N GLY A 142 11.46 -0.74 -11.12
CA GLY A 142 12.28 0.12 -10.27
C GLY A 142 11.81 1.57 -10.23
N TYR A 143 10.71 1.91 -10.89
CA TYR A 143 10.18 3.26 -10.94
C TYR A 143 9.78 3.77 -9.56
N CYS A 144 10.10 5.03 -9.29
CA CYS A 144 9.64 5.75 -8.09
C CYS A 144 8.80 6.95 -8.52
N MET A 145 7.53 6.93 -8.18
CA MET A 145 6.64 8.08 -8.39
C MET A 145 7.11 9.28 -7.57
N SER A 146 7.13 10.46 -8.19
CA SER A 146 7.41 11.71 -7.50
C SER A 146 6.27 12.11 -6.55
N VAL A 147 6.52 13.09 -5.68
CA VAL A 147 5.48 13.64 -4.78
C VAL A 147 4.33 14.22 -5.59
N GLU A 148 4.63 14.89 -6.70
CA GLU A 148 3.66 15.49 -7.62
C GLU A 148 2.79 14.43 -8.31
N GLU A 149 3.37 13.31 -8.69
CA GLU A 149 2.63 12.18 -9.29
C GLU A 149 1.71 11.50 -8.27
N TRP A 150 2.17 11.32 -7.04
CA TRP A 150 1.32 10.84 -5.95
C TRP A 150 0.19 11.83 -5.65
N GLN A 151 0.47 13.14 -5.66
CA GLN A 151 -0.56 14.17 -5.51
C GLN A 151 -1.60 14.10 -6.64
N ALA A 152 -1.14 13.96 -7.89
CA ALA A 152 -2.03 13.81 -9.04
C ALA A 152 -2.93 12.58 -8.93
N ALA A 153 -2.39 11.44 -8.47
CA ALA A 153 -3.18 10.24 -8.23
C ALA A 153 -4.24 10.48 -7.15
N VAL A 154 -3.88 11.13 -6.04
CA VAL A 154 -4.81 11.47 -4.96
C VAL A 154 -5.90 12.44 -5.45
N ASP A 155 -5.56 13.42 -6.26
CA ASP A 155 -6.51 14.39 -6.80
C ASP A 155 -7.50 13.74 -7.78
N VAL A 156 -7.06 12.76 -8.57
CA VAL A 156 -7.97 11.92 -9.37
C VAL A 156 -8.99 11.23 -8.47
N LEU A 157 -8.55 10.62 -7.37
CA LEU A 157 -9.46 9.93 -6.44
C LEU A 157 -10.44 10.90 -5.76
N LYS A 158 -9.96 12.06 -5.30
CA LYS A 158 -10.84 13.10 -4.73
C LYS A 158 -11.94 13.48 -5.71
N ASN A 159 -11.59 13.81 -6.94
CA ASN A 159 -12.54 14.21 -7.99
C ASN A 159 -13.52 13.07 -8.35
N ALA A 160 -13.05 11.83 -8.32
CA ALA A 160 -13.87 10.66 -8.65
C ALA A 160 -14.95 10.37 -7.61
N VAL A 161 -14.71 10.65 -6.31
CA VAL A 161 -15.61 10.27 -5.21
C VAL A 161 -16.31 11.46 -4.54
N GLU A 162 -15.84 12.70 -4.74
CA GLU A 162 -16.39 13.89 -4.09
C GLU A 162 -17.85 14.11 -4.45
N GLY A 163 -18.70 14.30 -3.43
CA GLY A 163 -20.13 14.51 -3.60
C GLY A 163 -20.93 13.32 -4.15
N LYS A 164 -20.30 12.15 -4.28
CA LYS A 164 -20.90 10.93 -4.81
C LYS A 164 -20.97 9.85 -3.73
N ASP A 165 -21.90 8.89 -3.89
CA ASP A 165 -21.97 7.67 -3.06
C ASP A 165 -20.92 6.63 -3.57
N LYS A 166 -19.65 7.05 -3.57
CA LYS A 166 -18.51 6.26 -4.03
C LYS A 166 -17.39 6.33 -3.00
N ASN A 167 -16.60 5.27 -2.89
CA ASN A 167 -15.45 5.21 -2.00
C ASN A 167 -14.22 4.71 -2.75
N ALA A 168 -13.05 5.20 -2.35
CA ALA A 168 -11.77 4.73 -2.86
C ALA A 168 -10.87 4.25 -1.72
N VAL A 169 -10.24 3.10 -1.92
CA VAL A 169 -9.20 2.57 -1.05
C VAL A 169 -7.90 2.52 -1.86
N LEU A 170 -7.00 3.43 -1.54
CA LEU A 170 -5.66 3.45 -2.12
C LEU A 170 -4.73 2.62 -1.26
N VAL A 171 -4.07 1.65 -1.87
CA VAL A 171 -3.10 0.76 -1.22
C VAL A 171 -1.71 1.02 -1.81
N PRO A 172 -0.94 1.99 -1.26
CA PRO A 172 0.47 2.11 -1.58
C PRO A 172 1.20 0.86 -1.08
N ASP A 173 1.71 0.05 -2.01
CA ASP A 173 2.62 -1.03 -1.69
C ASP A 173 4.04 -0.47 -1.68
N VAL A 174 4.61 -0.38 -0.49
CA VAL A 174 5.91 0.22 -0.24
C VAL A 174 6.93 -0.81 0.26
N ALA A 175 6.84 -2.04 -0.24
CA ALA A 175 7.72 -3.13 0.17
C ALA A 175 9.21 -2.80 0.04
N TYR A 176 9.59 -1.93 -0.90
CA TYR A 176 10.98 -1.56 -1.15
C TYR A 176 11.34 -0.16 -0.66
N LEU A 177 10.50 0.46 0.19
CA LEU A 177 10.69 1.82 0.67
C LEU A 177 12.06 2.05 1.31
N ASP A 178 12.53 1.10 2.13
CA ASP A 178 13.80 1.24 2.83
C ASP A 178 15.03 1.00 1.94
N TYR A 179 14.82 0.62 0.68
CA TYR A 179 15.86 0.39 -0.33
C TYR A 179 15.84 1.41 -1.48
N SER A 180 14.94 2.40 -1.44
CA SER A 180 14.64 3.27 -2.59
C SER A 180 15.34 4.63 -2.57
N GLY A 181 16.42 4.77 -1.83
CA GLY A 181 17.23 6.02 -1.78
C GLY A 181 17.31 6.63 -0.38
N GLU A 182 17.51 7.94 -0.32
CA GLU A 182 17.65 8.65 0.94
C GLU A 182 16.36 8.56 1.77
N LYS A 183 16.51 8.08 3.00
CA LYS A 183 15.39 7.71 3.88
C LYS A 183 14.29 8.76 3.99
N GLN A 184 14.62 10.02 4.10
CA GLN A 184 13.64 11.10 4.26
C GLN A 184 13.02 11.51 2.92
N GLU A 185 13.83 11.56 1.86
CA GLU A 185 13.35 11.92 0.51
C GLU A 185 12.29 10.95 0.00
N CYS A 186 12.58 9.64 0.06
CA CYS A 186 11.66 8.62 -0.46
C CYS A 186 10.36 8.50 0.33
N ARG A 187 10.23 9.19 1.48
CA ARG A 187 9.02 9.23 2.32
C ARG A 187 8.17 10.47 2.15
N ARG A 188 8.66 11.52 1.48
CA ARG A 188 7.94 12.81 1.34
C ARG A 188 6.54 12.67 0.78
N PHE A 189 6.33 11.71 -0.11
CA PHE A 189 5.01 11.47 -0.72
C PHE A 189 3.93 11.13 0.30
N PHE A 190 4.26 10.59 1.47
CA PHE A 190 3.25 10.28 2.49
C PHE A 190 2.44 11.52 2.93
N LYS A 191 3.01 12.72 2.83
CA LYS A 191 2.31 13.96 3.17
C LYS A 191 1.05 14.19 2.33
N VAL A 192 0.99 13.67 1.09
CA VAL A 192 -0.17 13.83 0.22
C VAL A 192 -1.41 13.08 0.74
N PHE A 193 -1.23 12.14 1.66
CA PHE A 193 -2.32 11.37 2.28
C PHE A 193 -2.93 12.06 3.50
N GLY A 194 -2.46 13.25 3.87
CA GLY A 194 -3.06 14.06 4.92
C GLY A 194 -4.36 14.73 4.48
N GLY A 195 -5.33 14.86 5.42
CA GLY A 195 -6.56 15.62 5.18
C GLY A 195 -7.47 15.09 4.06
N LEU A 196 -7.43 13.80 3.77
CA LEU A 196 -8.27 13.17 2.75
C LEU A 196 -9.76 13.20 3.14
N PRO A 197 -10.69 13.26 2.15
CA PRO A 197 -12.12 13.10 2.38
C PRO A 197 -12.42 11.76 3.05
N LYS A 198 -13.49 11.71 3.85
CA LYS A 198 -13.90 10.52 4.63
C LYS A 198 -14.20 9.26 3.79
N ASN A 199 -14.42 9.43 2.50
CA ASN A 199 -14.68 8.36 1.55
C ASN A 199 -13.42 7.93 0.77
N ILE A 200 -12.24 8.39 1.19
CA ILE A 200 -10.94 7.89 0.74
C ILE A 200 -10.19 7.32 1.94
N LEU A 201 -9.82 6.05 1.85
CA LEU A 201 -8.96 5.36 2.80
C LEU A 201 -7.60 5.07 2.16
N THR A 202 -6.53 5.34 2.88
CA THR A 202 -5.19 4.88 2.47
C THR A 202 -4.72 3.76 3.38
N ILE A 203 -4.29 2.65 2.81
CA ILE A 203 -3.74 1.48 3.52
C ILE A 203 -2.32 1.25 3.02
N VAL A 204 -1.33 1.64 3.80
CA VAL A 204 0.08 1.44 3.44
C VAL A 204 0.49 -0.01 3.71
N ALA A 205 0.82 -0.77 2.67
CA ALA A 205 1.40 -2.09 2.80
C ALA A 205 2.92 -1.98 2.95
N TYR A 206 3.37 -2.01 4.21
CA TYR A 206 4.78 -1.91 4.60
C TYR A 206 5.29 -3.24 5.12
N THR A 207 6.50 -3.64 4.79
CA THR A 207 7.13 -4.88 5.27
C THR A 207 8.54 -4.62 5.79
N LEU A 208 8.95 -5.43 6.75
CA LEU A 208 10.31 -5.45 7.31
C LEU A 208 11.16 -6.60 6.73
N SER A 209 10.62 -7.33 5.77
CA SER A 209 11.28 -8.49 5.14
C SER A 209 11.92 -8.14 3.81
#